data_96d7a2a59eda506d71a7ac48afd468c2
#
_entry.id   96d7a2a59eda506d71a7ac48afd468c2
#
_cell.length_a   1.000
_cell.length_b   1.000
_cell.length_c   1.000
_cell.angle_alpha   90.00
_cell.angle_beta   90.00
_cell.angle_gamma   90.00
#
_symmetry.space_group_name_H-M   'P 1'
#
loop_
_entity.id
_entity.type
_entity.pdbx_description
1 polymer ?
#
loop_
_entity_poly.entity_id
_entity_poly.type
_entity_poly.pdbx_seq_one_letter_code
_entity_poly.pdbx_strand_id
1 'polypeptide(L)'
;MEHFVTLFDSTFLPNGLALHKSLMRTTADFHLWVICMDETTERALTELKLVNLTPIPLATVETPELRSVKGSRSIAEYCWTLTPFSVEFVFERDPNVERVTYVDSDVWFTKSPELILAEMGSAGSLITPHAYSPEHADNIKFGIYCVQFMPFTREGSTQIRRDWQSKCLDWCYAIDEPKRFGDQ
;
A
#
# COMPACT_ATOMS: atom_id res chain seq x y z
N MET A 1 5.90 -14.13 10.99
CA MET A 1 6.43 -12.93 10.31
C MET A 1 5.29 -12.22 9.61
N GLU A 2 5.10 -10.92 9.87
CA GLU A 2 4.14 -10.08 9.17
C GLU A 2 4.80 -9.40 7.98
N HIS A 3 4.13 -9.40 6.83
CA HIS A 3 4.65 -8.77 5.63
C HIS A 3 3.87 -7.49 5.34
N PHE A 4 4.59 -6.38 5.23
CA PHE A 4 4.06 -5.08 4.84
C PHE A 4 4.59 -4.69 3.47
N VAL A 5 3.78 -4.00 2.68
CA VAL A 5 4.21 -3.38 1.43
C VAL A 5 3.79 -1.93 1.40
N THR A 6 4.68 -1.08 0.94
CA THR A 6 4.44 0.35 0.72
C THR A 6 5.10 0.80 -0.57
N LEU A 7 4.76 1.98 -1.04
CA LEU A 7 5.38 2.59 -2.20
C LEU A 7 5.57 4.10 -1.97
N PHE A 8 6.69 4.63 -2.41
CA PHE A 8 6.98 6.06 -2.32
C PHE A 8 8.17 6.48 -3.19
N ASP A 9 8.23 7.76 -3.51
CA ASP A 9 9.34 8.42 -4.16
C ASP A 9 10.29 9.09 -3.15
N SER A 10 11.34 9.73 -3.64
CA SER A 10 12.35 10.40 -2.82
C SER A 10 11.79 11.55 -1.96
N THR A 11 10.64 12.14 -2.33
CA THR A 11 9.97 13.17 -1.54
C THR A 11 9.43 12.59 -0.23
N PHE A 12 8.89 11.36 -0.28
CA PHE A 12 8.35 10.64 0.87
C PHE A 12 9.36 9.72 1.57
N LEU A 13 10.63 9.71 1.15
CA LEU A 13 11.66 8.89 1.80
C LEU A 13 11.76 9.11 3.32
N PRO A 14 11.70 10.33 3.87
CA PRO A 14 11.70 10.53 5.32
C PRO A 14 10.51 9.85 6.02
N ASN A 15 9.33 9.88 5.39
CA ASN A 15 8.11 9.23 5.89
C ASN A 15 8.27 7.71 5.89
N GLY A 16 8.73 7.12 4.79
CA GLY A 16 9.00 5.68 4.69
C GLY A 16 10.03 5.19 5.71
N LEU A 17 11.08 5.98 6.00
CA LEU A 17 12.04 5.69 7.06
C LEU A 17 11.41 5.78 8.46
N ALA A 18 10.48 6.72 8.67
CA ALA A 18 9.73 6.81 9.91
C ALA A 18 8.79 5.61 10.07
N LEU A 19 8.08 5.20 9.02
CA LEU A 19 7.26 3.98 9.00
C LEU A 19 8.09 2.77 9.40
N HIS A 20 9.22 2.51 8.74
CA HIS A 20 10.13 1.40 9.07
C HIS A 20 10.56 1.45 10.54
N LYS A 21 10.98 2.63 11.04
CA LYS A 21 11.37 2.82 12.44
C LYS A 21 10.22 2.52 13.40
N SER A 22 8.99 2.87 13.05
CA SER A 22 7.81 2.58 13.87
C SER A 22 7.53 1.08 13.95
N LEU A 23 7.63 0.35 12.83
CA LEU A 23 7.54 -1.11 12.78
C LEU A 23 8.62 -1.79 13.62
N MET A 24 9.87 -1.36 13.51
CA MET A 24 10.98 -1.86 14.35
C MET A 24 10.73 -1.73 15.85
N ARG A 25 9.93 -0.76 16.28
CA ARG A 25 9.59 -0.53 17.71
C ARG A 25 8.38 -1.30 18.17
N THR A 26 7.45 -1.60 17.29
CA THR A 26 6.11 -2.08 17.66
C THR A 26 5.80 -3.50 17.21
N THR A 27 6.61 -4.06 16.30
CA THR A 27 6.37 -5.36 15.67
C THR A 27 7.59 -6.26 15.87
N ALA A 28 7.40 -7.41 16.47
CA ALA A 28 8.50 -8.29 16.82
C ALA A 28 9.15 -8.97 15.62
N ASP A 29 8.33 -9.38 14.63
CA ASP A 29 8.78 -10.14 13.46
C ASP A 29 8.02 -9.66 12.22
N PHE A 30 8.69 -8.87 11.39
CA PHE A 30 8.12 -8.30 10.17
C PHE A 30 9.12 -8.18 9.03
N HIS A 31 8.60 -8.04 7.82
CA HIS A 31 9.34 -7.64 6.63
C HIS A 31 8.61 -6.52 5.89
N LEU A 32 9.29 -5.44 5.54
CA LEU A 32 8.77 -4.31 4.78
C LEU A 32 9.30 -4.34 3.34
N TRP A 33 8.40 -4.52 2.38
CA TRP A 33 8.66 -4.41 0.96
C TRP A 33 8.40 -2.96 0.53
N VAL A 34 9.37 -2.32 -0.12
CA VAL A 34 9.24 -0.92 -0.56
C VAL A 34 9.37 -0.83 -2.06
N ILE A 35 8.28 -0.52 -2.75
CA ILE A 35 8.32 -0.20 -4.17
C ILE A 35 8.85 1.22 -4.32
N CYS A 36 10.05 1.32 -4.88
CA CYS A 36 10.75 2.58 -5.09
C CYS A 36 10.24 3.25 -6.36
N MET A 37 9.48 4.34 -6.21
CA MET A 37 8.87 5.04 -7.34
C MET A 37 9.87 5.80 -8.20
N ASP A 38 11.10 6.02 -7.68
CA ASP A 38 12.21 6.62 -8.40
C ASP A 38 13.57 5.96 -8.03
N GLU A 39 14.58 6.16 -8.91
CA GLU A 39 15.93 5.62 -8.71
C GLU A 39 16.64 6.20 -7.48
N THR A 40 16.28 7.41 -7.06
CA THR A 40 16.85 8.06 -5.87
C THR A 40 16.46 7.31 -4.61
N THR A 41 15.18 6.95 -4.49
CA THR A 41 14.65 6.12 -3.39
C THR A 41 15.31 4.75 -3.37
N GLU A 42 15.38 4.08 -4.53
CA GLU A 42 16.00 2.75 -4.65
C GLU A 42 17.45 2.78 -4.18
N ARG A 43 18.25 3.72 -4.70
CA ARG A 43 19.65 3.89 -4.31
C ARG A 43 19.80 4.15 -2.83
N ALA A 44 19.03 5.10 -2.27
CA ALA A 44 19.10 5.47 -0.86
C ALA A 44 18.79 4.27 0.06
N LEU A 45 17.72 3.52 -0.21
CA LEU A 45 17.35 2.36 0.60
C LEU A 45 18.36 1.21 0.45
N THR A 46 18.92 1.02 -0.74
CA THR A 46 19.96 0.02 -0.99
C THR A 46 21.25 0.35 -0.22
N GLU A 47 21.64 1.62 -0.17
CA GLU A 47 22.82 2.08 0.58
C GLU A 47 22.62 1.99 2.10
N LEU A 48 21.42 2.31 2.58
CA LEU A 48 21.07 2.26 4.01
C LEU A 48 21.06 0.84 4.59
N LYS A 49 20.81 -0.18 3.79
CA LYS A 49 20.79 -1.61 4.18
C LYS A 49 19.96 -1.87 5.45
N LEU A 50 18.77 -1.31 5.50
CA LEU A 50 17.91 -1.41 6.67
C LEU A 50 17.49 -2.87 6.91
N VAL A 51 17.49 -3.28 8.17
CA VAL A 51 17.07 -4.62 8.59
C VAL A 51 15.57 -4.80 8.31
N ASN A 52 15.18 -5.98 7.85
CA ASN A 52 13.78 -6.32 7.55
C ASN A 52 13.13 -5.41 6.49
N LEU A 53 13.92 -4.86 5.56
CA LEU A 53 13.43 -4.04 4.46
C LEU A 53 14.06 -4.50 3.14
N THR A 54 13.22 -4.63 2.11
CA THR A 54 13.66 -4.90 0.73
C THR A 54 13.18 -3.78 -0.19
N PRO A 55 14.09 -2.99 -0.77
CA PRO A 55 13.75 -2.06 -1.84
C PRO A 55 13.46 -2.83 -3.13
N ILE A 56 12.43 -2.42 -3.85
CA ILE A 56 11.97 -3.03 -5.09
C ILE A 56 11.92 -1.95 -6.17
N PRO A 57 12.69 -2.08 -7.25
CA PRO A 57 12.62 -1.14 -8.37
C PRO A 57 11.23 -1.14 -9.00
N LEU A 58 10.66 0.05 -9.28
CA LEU A 58 9.36 0.19 -9.92
C LEU A 58 9.23 -0.66 -11.20
N ALA A 59 10.28 -0.69 -12.01
CA ALA A 59 10.30 -1.42 -13.27
C ALA A 59 10.03 -2.93 -13.12
N THR A 60 10.27 -3.52 -11.94
CA THR A 60 10.01 -4.94 -11.67
C THR A 60 8.55 -5.24 -11.33
N VAL A 61 7.79 -4.22 -10.95
CA VAL A 61 6.35 -4.32 -10.59
C VAL A 61 5.46 -3.92 -11.76
N GLU A 62 5.95 -3.08 -12.65
CA GLU A 62 5.17 -2.56 -13.79
C GLU A 62 4.83 -3.65 -14.81
N THR A 63 3.56 -4.01 -14.88
CA THR A 63 3.01 -4.85 -15.95
C THR A 63 2.78 -4.02 -17.24
N PRO A 64 2.54 -4.64 -18.40
CA PRO A 64 2.16 -3.92 -19.61
C PRO A 64 0.91 -3.03 -19.42
N GLU A 65 -0.07 -3.49 -18.65
CA GLU A 65 -1.29 -2.76 -18.35
C GLU A 65 -1.00 -1.50 -17.52
N LEU A 66 -0.19 -1.61 -16.47
CA LEU A 66 0.25 -0.46 -15.66
C LEU A 66 0.98 0.57 -16.51
N ARG A 67 1.90 0.12 -17.37
CA ARG A 67 2.61 1.04 -18.28
C ARG A 67 1.68 1.76 -19.25
N SER A 68 0.61 1.09 -19.70
CA SER A 68 -0.35 1.68 -20.66
C SER A 68 -1.10 2.88 -20.09
N VAL A 69 -1.37 2.89 -18.78
CA VAL A 69 -2.10 3.97 -18.10
C VAL A 69 -1.20 5.03 -17.48
N LYS A 70 0.10 4.74 -17.31
CA LYS A 70 1.07 5.61 -16.64
C LYS A 70 1.11 7.02 -17.23
N GLY A 71 1.10 7.16 -18.55
CA GLY A 71 1.18 8.44 -19.25
C GLY A 71 -0.06 9.32 -19.13
N SER A 72 -1.19 8.79 -18.70
CA SER A 72 -2.46 9.50 -18.52
C SER A 72 -2.71 9.96 -17.09
N ARG A 73 -1.81 9.68 -16.16
CA ARG A 73 -1.96 9.92 -14.72
C ARG A 73 -0.84 10.78 -14.17
N SER A 74 -1.16 11.60 -13.19
CA SER A 74 -0.16 12.27 -12.36
C SER A 74 0.64 11.24 -11.56
N ILE A 75 1.75 11.65 -10.95
CA ILE A 75 2.56 10.78 -10.09
C ILE A 75 1.72 10.18 -8.94
N ALA A 76 0.91 11.02 -8.28
CA ALA A 76 0.04 10.56 -7.19
C ALA A 76 -1.01 9.56 -7.67
N GLU A 77 -1.71 9.85 -8.76
CA GLU A 77 -2.71 8.95 -9.34
C GLU A 77 -2.10 7.62 -9.80
N TYR A 78 -0.86 7.66 -10.28
CA TYR A 78 -0.15 6.44 -10.64
C TYR A 78 0.26 5.63 -9.40
N CYS A 79 0.68 6.29 -8.32
CA CYS A 79 0.91 5.63 -7.02
C CYS A 79 -0.35 4.91 -6.55
N TRP A 80 -1.51 5.57 -6.56
CA TRP A 80 -2.80 4.96 -6.20
C TRP A 80 -3.16 3.77 -7.10
N THR A 81 -2.94 3.91 -8.41
CA THR A 81 -3.14 2.80 -9.36
C THR A 81 -2.27 1.59 -9.03
N LEU A 82 -1.04 1.82 -8.60
CA LEU A 82 -0.06 0.78 -8.32
C LEU A 82 -0.31 0.05 -6.99
N THR A 83 -1.00 0.70 -6.05
CA THR A 83 -1.27 0.18 -4.71
C THR A 83 -1.78 -1.27 -4.70
N PRO A 84 -2.86 -1.65 -5.41
CA PRO A 84 -3.34 -3.03 -5.43
C PRO A 84 -2.36 -4.03 -6.07
N PHE A 85 -1.51 -3.59 -6.97
CA PHE A 85 -0.50 -4.43 -7.61
C PHE A 85 0.69 -4.69 -6.69
N SER A 86 0.98 -3.79 -5.76
CA SER A 86 2.04 -3.96 -4.77
C SER A 86 1.84 -5.19 -3.91
N VAL A 87 0.61 -5.46 -3.51
CA VAL A 87 0.22 -6.65 -2.72
C VAL A 87 0.41 -7.93 -3.52
N GLU A 88 -0.07 -7.95 -4.77
CA GLU A 88 0.07 -9.12 -5.65
C GLU A 88 1.53 -9.42 -5.94
N PHE A 89 2.35 -8.39 -6.20
CA PHE A 89 3.78 -8.53 -6.41
C PHE A 89 4.47 -9.28 -5.26
N VAL A 90 4.15 -8.96 -4.00
CA VAL A 90 4.75 -9.66 -2.85
C VAL A 90 4.31 -11.12 -2.82
N PHE A 91 3.04 -11.41 -3.08
CA PHE A 91 2.54 -12.78 -3.15
C PHE A 91 3.20 -13.60 -4.27
N GLU A 92 3.44 -12.99 -5.43
CA GLU A 92 4.14 -13.63 -6.55
C GLU A 92 5.62 -13.85 -6.24
N ARG A 93 6.24 -12.89 -5.55
CA ARG A 93 7.67 -12.91 -5.23
C ARG A 93 8.05 -13.94 -4.17
N ASP A 94 7.19 -14.15 -3.18
CA ASP A 94 7.41 -15.13 -2.11
C ASP A 94 6.16 -16.00 -1.89
N PRO A 95 6.18 -17.25 -2.36
CA PRO A 95 5.05 -18.17 -2.24
C PRO A 95 4.72 -18.59 -0.79
N ASN A 96 5.61 -18.34 0.16
CA ASN A 96 5.40 -18.70 1.57
C ASN A 96 4.67 -17.59 2.35
N VAL A 97 4.48 -16.41 1.75
CA VAL A 97 3.77 -15.31 2.38
C VAL A 97 2.26 -15.56 2.31
N GLU A 98 1.63 -15.72 3.46
CA GLU A 98 0.18 -15.98 3.59
C GLU A 98 -0.65 -14.72 3.75
N ARG A 99 -0.04 -13.64 4.25
CA ARG A 99 -0.68 -12.33 4.45
C ARG A 99 0.27 -11.20 4.08
N VAL A 100 -0.26 -10.21 3.36
CA VAL A 100 0.43 -8.95 3.04
C VAL A 100 -0.47 -7.80 3.46
N THR A 101 0.09 -6.84 4.16
CA THR A 101 -0.61 -5.60 4.53
C THR A 101 -0.03 -4.45 3.71
N TYR A 102 -0.85 -3.84 2.85
CA TYR A 102 -0.51 -2.54 2.30
C TYR A 102 -0.58 -1.49 3.41
N VAL A 103 0.39 -0.59 3.43
CA VAL A 103 0.43 0.53 4.38
C VAL A 103 0.99 1.78 3.69
N ASP A 104 0.33 2.94 3.87
CA ASP A 104 0.84 4.20 3.36
C ASP A 104 2.17 4.58 4.03
N SER A 105 3.06 5.18 3.26
CA SER A 105 4.42 5.50 3.72
C SER A 105 4.48 6.53 4.85
N ASP A 106 3.41 7.30 5.07
CA ASP A 106 3.29 8.32 6.11
C ASP A 106 2.60 7.84 7.39
N VAL A 107 2.31 6.53 7.49
CA VAL A 107 1.78 5.92 8.71
C VAL A 107 2.88 5.75 9.76
N TRP A 108 2.56 6.07 11.01
CA TRP A 108 3.40 5.83 12.17
C TRP A 108 2.67 4.95 13.19
N PHE A 109 3.17 3.73 13.41
CA PHE A 109 2.62 2.83 14.40
C PHE A 109 3.03 3.24 15.82
N THR A 110 2.04 3.50 16.67
CA THR A 110 2.23 3.77 18.11
C THR A 110 2.12 2.51 18.95
N LYS A 111 1.43 1.47 18.42
CA LYS A 111 1.25 0.14 19.01
C LYS A 111 1.44 -0.92 17.93
N SER A 112 1.55 -2.19 18.33
CA SER A 112 1.66 -3.31 17.39
C SER A 112 0.47 -3.35 16.42
N PRO A 113 0.70 -3.41 15.09
CA PRO A 113 -0.35 -3.62 14.10
C PRO A 113 -1.03 -4.99 14.25
N GLU A 114 -0.40 -5.95 14.93
CA GLU A 114 -0.97 -7.28 15.21
C GLU A 114 -2.31 -7.19 15.93
N LEU A 115 -2.55 -6.12 16.71
CA LEU A 115 -3.82 -5.89 17.37
C LEU A 115 -4.97 -5.72 16.35
N ILE A 116 -4.72 -4.98 15.27
CA ILE A 116 -5.70 -4.78 14.18
C ILE A 116 -5.81 -6.06 13.34
N LEU A 117 -4.67 -6.70 13.05
CA LEU A 117 -4.62 -7.92 12.26
C LEU A 117 -5.36 -9.08 12.94
N ALA A 118 -5.40 -9.10 14.28
CA ALA A 118 -6.17 -10.10 15.04
C ALA A 118 -7.69 -9.94 14.86
N GLU A 119 -8.19 -8.71 14.62
CA GLU A 119 -9.61 -8.45 14.37
C GLU A 119 -10.09 -9.01 13.03
N MET A 120 -9.16 -9.26 12.10
CA MET A 120 -9.45 -9.80 10.78
C MET A 120 -10.06 -11.23 10.86
N GLY A 121 -9.67 -12.04 11.86
CA GLY A 121 -10.14 -13.40 12.02
C GLY A 121 -9.89 -14.25 10.76
N SER A 122 -10.95 -14.85 10.22
CA SER A 122 -10.92 -15.66 8.98
C SER A 122 -11.24 -14.86 7.70
N ALA A 123 -11.40 -13.53 7.79
CA ALA A 123 -11.70 -12.71 6.63
C ALA A 123 -10.50 -12.64 5.66
N GLY A 124 -10.79 -12.55 4.37
CA GLY A 124 -9.76 -12.44 3.33
C GLY A 124 -9.06 -11.08 3.31
N SER A 125 -9.74 -10.02 3.77
CA SER A 125 -9.25 -8.65 3.85
C SER A 125 -9.93 -7.89 4.97
N LEU A 126 -9.31 -6.78 5.39
CA LEU A 126 -9.88 -5.82 6.32
C LEU A 126 -9.71 -4.42 5.74
N ILE A 127 -10.75 -3.61 5.81
CA ILE A 127 -10.72 -2.19 5.45
C ILE A 127 -11.23 -1.36 6.62
N THR A 128 -10.70 -0.16 6.77
CA THR A 128 -11.05 0.75 7.84
C THR A 128 -11.79 1.98 7.29
N PRO A 129 -12.78 2.54 8.01
CA PRO A 129 -13.34 3.81 7.62
C PRO A 129 -12.35 4.95 7.90
N HIS A 130 -12.44 6.04 7.15
CA HIS A 130 -11.67 7.27 7.43
C HIS A 130 -11.94 7.84 8.81
N ALA A 131 -13.14 7.61 9.35
CA ALA A 131 -13.57 8.16 10.63
C ALA A 131 -13.34 9.66 10.74
N TYR A 132 -13.76 10.42 9.71
CA TYR A 132 -13.61 11.88 9.66
C TYR A 132 -14.09 12.54 10.93
N SER A 133 -13.32 13.50 11.43
CA SER A 133 -13.73 14.33 12.54
C SER A 133 -14.93 15.23 12.15
N PRO A 134 -15.73 15.72 13.12
CA PRO A 134 -16.92 16.52 12.79
C PRO A 134 -16.66 17.70 11.86
N GLU A 135 -15.53 18.38 12.01
CA GLU A 135 -15.11 19.50 11.15
C GLU A 135 -14.75 19.09 9.71
N HIS A 136 -14.53 17.80 9.47
CA HIS A 136 -14.20 17.22 8.17
C HIS A 136 -15.26 16.23 7.66
N ALA A 137 -16.46 16.24 8.27
CA ALA A 137 -17.54 15.30 7.93
C ALA A 137 -17.93 15.36 6.43
N ASP A 138 -17.83 16.51 5.80
CA ASP A 138 -18.12 16.72 4.36
C ASP A 138 -17.14 15.95 3.45
N ASN A 139 -16.00 15.51 3.95
CA ASN A 139 -15.02 14.74 3.20
C ASN A 139 -15.49 13.30 2.89
N ILE A 140 -16.59 12.86 3.49
CA ILE A 140 -17.24 11.58 3.15
C ILE A 140 -17.59 11.47 1.64
N LYS A 141 -17.74 12.61 0.97
CA LYS A 141 -17.94 12.69 -0.48
C LYS A 141 -16.74 12.19 -1.30
N PHE A 142 -15.55 12.10 -0.70
CA PHE A 142 -14.33 11.58 -1.31
C PHE A 142 -14.07 10.11 -0.98
N GLY A 143 -14.99 9.45 -0.29
CA GLY A 143 -14.93 8.04 0.09
C GLY A 143 -15.13 7.82 1.58
N ILE A 144 -15.68 6.67 1.92
CA ILE A 144 -15.94 6.27 3.31
C ILE A 144 -14.74 5.52 3.89
N TYR A 145 -14.06 4.76 3.05
CA TYR A 145 -12.99 3.86 3.47
C TYR A 145 -11.62 4.47 3.25
N CYS A 146 -10.64 3.99 4.00
CA CYS A 146 -9.27 4.45 3.94
C CYS A 146 -8.35 3.33 3.47
N VAL A 147 -7.51 3.61 2.49
CA VAL A 147 -6.55 2.66 1.91
C VAL A 147 -5.28 2.54 2.77
N GLN A 148 -5.03 3.47 3.67
CA GLN A 148 -3.77 3.61 4.42
C GLN A 148 -3.29 2.36 5.17
N PHE A 149 -4.18 1.37 5.44
CA PHE A 149 -3.85 0.11 6.09
C PHE A 149 -4.83 -0.96 5.64
N MET A 150 -4.41 -1.84 4.76
CA MET A 150 -5.25 -2.88 4.17
C MET A 150 -4.52 -4.23 4.16
N PRO A 151 -4.80 -5.14 5.09
CA PRO A 151 -4.30 -6.52 5.06
C PRO A 151 -5.12 -7.39 4.09
N PHE A 152 -4.40 -8.30 3.43
CA PHE A 152 -4.94 -9.28 2.49
C PHE A 152 -4.34 -10.66 2.78
N THR A 153 -5.16 -11.70 2.83
CA THR A 153 -4.68 -13.08 2.84
C THR A 153 -4.49 -13.58 1.41
N ARG A 154 -3.54 -14.49 1.19
CA ARG A 154 -3.23 -15.02 -0.13
C ARG A 154 -4.45 -15.58 -0.87
N GLU A 155 -5.15 -16.53 -0.26
CA GLU A 155 -6.28 -17.20 -0.88
C GLU A 155 -7.59 -16.44 -0.70
N GLY A 156 -7.90 -16.02 0.51
CA GLY A 156 -9.19 -15.43 0.87
C GLY A 156 -9.48 -14.08 0.21
N SER A 157 -8.46 -13.38 -0.29
CA SER A 157 -8.63 -12.07 -0.92
C SER A 157 -8.39 -12.04 -2.43
N THR A 158 -8.19 -13.19 -3.08
CA THR A 158 -7.85 -13.24 -4.51
C THR A 158 -8.81 -12.46 -5.40
N GLN A 159 -10.13 -12.63 -5.21
CA GLN A 159 -11.13 -11.92 -6.02
C GLN A 159 -11.15 -10.42 -5.68
N ILE A 160 -11.03 -10.07 -4.39
CA ILE A 160 -11.00 -8.67 -3.93
C ILE A 160 -9.82 -7.93 -4.58
N ARG A 161 -8.62 -8.52 -4.56
CA ARG A 161 -7.43 -7.92 -5.17
C ARG A 161 -7.57 -7.72 -6.67
N ARG A 162 -8.08 -8.73 -7.40
CA ARG A 162 -8.31 -8.64 -8.84
C ARG A 162 -9.32 -7.55 -9.21
N ASP A 163 -10.42 -7.46 -8.48
CA ASP A 163 -11.43 -6.45 -8.70
C ASP A 163 -10.88 -5.04 -8.44
N TRP A 164 -10.08 -4.88 -7.38
CA TRP A 164 -9.44 -3.63 -7.05
C TRP A 164 -8.41 -3.22 -8.10
N GLN A 165 -7.54 -4.13 -8.56
CA GLN A 165 -6.60 -3.90 -9.66
C GLN A 165 -7.32 -3.46 -10.93
N SER A 166 -8.38 -4.19 -11.32
CA SER A 166 -9.16 -3.87 -12.51
C SER A 166 -9.78 -2.49 -12.45
N LYS A 167 -10.37 -2.12 -11.30
CA LYS A 167 -10.98 -0.80 -11.10
C LYS A 167 -9.94 0.32 -11.12
N CYS A 168 -8.78 0.13 -10.49
CA CYS A 168 -7.72 1.13 -10.51
C CYS A 168 -7.09 1.29 -11.90
N LEU A 169 -7.02 0.25 -12.72
CA LEU A 169 -6.62 0.38 -14.13
C LEU A 169 -7.65 1.14 -14.95
N ASP A 170 -8.94 0.84 -14.78
CA ASP A 170 -10.02 1.49 -15.49
C ASP A 170 -10.08 2.99 -15.14
N TRP A 171 -10.07 3.30 -13.85
CA TRP A 171 -10.18 4.67 -13.37
C TRP A 171 -9.49 4.86 -12.04
N CYS A 172 -8.56 5.80 -11.95
CA CYS A 172 -7.88 6.19 -10.71
C CYS A 172 -7.34 7.62 -10.86
N TYR A 173 -8.22 8.61 -10.67
CA TYR A 173 -7.90 10.02 -10.84
C TYR A 173 -8.30 10.85 -9.63
N ALA A 174 -7.56 11.95 -9.39
CA ALA A 174 -7.85 12.95 -8.37
C ALA A 174 -8.91 13.96 -8.84
N ILE A 175 -10.02 13.44 -9.39
CA ILE A 175 -11.12 14.25 -9.95
C ILE A 175 -12.38 13.95 -9.14
N ASP A 176 -13.17 14.98 -8.86
CA ASP A 176 -14.47 14.81 -8.21
C ASP A 176 -15.49 14.26 -9.25
N GLU A 177 -15.64 12.94 -9.25
CA GLU A 177 -16.61 12.24 -10.12
C GLU A 177 -17.55 11.40 -9.24
N PRO A 178 -18.89 11.51 -9.43
CA PRO A 178 -19.85 10.80 -8.60
C PRO A 178 -19.61 9.29 -8.57
N LYS A 179 -19.45 8.72 -7.36
CA LYS A 179 -19.23 7.29 -7.09
C LYS A 179 -17.88 6.72 -7.56
N ARG A 180 -16.88 7.56 -7.80
CA ARG A 180 -15.50 7.17 -8.08
C ARG A 180 -14.55 7.94 -7.20
N PHE A 181 -13.65 7.25 -6.50
CA PHE A 181 -12.87 7.79 -5.39
C PHE A 181 -11.40 7.35 -5.46
N GLY A 182 -10.69 7.67 -6.51
CA GLY A 182 -9.29 7.31 -6.65
C GLY A 182 -9.10 5.80 -6.58
N ASP A 183 -8.40 5.32 -5.56
CA ASP A 183 -8.10 3.90 -5.31
C ASP A 183 -9.05 3.22 -4.29
N GLN A 184 -10.14 3.88 -3.90
CA GLN A 184 -11.13 3.39 -2.94
C GLN A 184 -12.29 2.60 -3.55
#